data_e0c27e2f91732a038791e7e3b7e276f7
#
_entry.id   e0c27e2f91732a038791e7e3b7e276f7
#
_cell.length_a   1.000
_cell.length_b   1.000
_cell.length_c   1.000
_cell.angle_alpha   90.00
_cell.angle_beta   90.00
_cell.angle_gamma   90.00
#
_symmetry.space_group_name_H-M   'P 1'
#
loop_
_entity.id
_entity.type
_entity.pdbx_description
1 polymer ?
#
loop_
_entity_poly.entity_id
_entity_poly.type
_entity_poly.pdbx_seq_one_letter_code
_entity_poly.pdbx_strand_id
1 'polypeptide(L)'
;MSFFLRTFAPAFALFAHRHNLFLYTLFIISHYKKMMNHYETVFILTPVLSDEQTKETVAKFTKVLTDNGAEILNEEAWGLKKMAYAIDKKSTGFYYLVEFKAEPSVVATLETAYRREEKVIRFMTVKLDKYASAYAEKRRSKLSKKEEA
;
A
#
# COMPACT_ATOMS: atom_id res chain seq x y z
N MET A 1 24.21 -6.08 -43.07
CA MET A 1 24.16 -5.61 -41.69
C MET A 1 23.41 -6.61 -40.81
N SER A 2 23.92 -7.83 -40.70
CA SER A 2 23.21 -8.91 -39.98
C SER A 2 24.17 -9.98 -39.47
N PHE A 3 25.29 -9.59 -38.83
CA PHE A 3 26.29 -10.56 -38.36
C PHE A 3 26.68 -10.42 -36.88
N PHE A 4 26.13 -9.44 -36.13
CA PHE A 4 26.60 -9.17 -34.76
C PHE A 4 25.70 -9.73 -33.63
N LEU A 5 24.56 -10.33 -33.94
CA LEU A 5 23.58 -10.78 -32.94
C LEU A 5 23.62 -12.28 -32.63
N ARG A 6 24.53 -13.05 -33.28
CA ARG A 6 24.56 -14.51 -33.11
C ARG A 6 25.65 -15.05 -32.19
N THR A 7 26.57 -14.22 -31.71
CA THR A 7 27.76 -14.71 -30.98
C THR A 7 27.68 -14.55 -29.46
N PHE A 8 26.68 -13.85 -28.91
CA PHE A 8 26.58 -13.65 -27.45
C PHE A 8 25.60 -14.58 -26.71
N ALA A 9 24.76 -15.30 -27.42
CA ALA A 9 23.74 -16.16 -26.79
C ALA A 9 24.31 -17.45 -26.14
N PRO A 10 25.32 -18.14 -26.65
CA PRO A 10 25.75 -19.39 -26.03
C PRO A 10 26.64 -19.22 -24.80
N ALA A 11 27.39 -18.11 -24.69
CA ALA A 11 28.24 -17.86 -23.51
C ALA A 11 27.44 -17.52 -22.25
N PHE A 12 26.29 -16.86 -22.41
CA PHE A 12 25.40 -16.48 -21.28
C PHE A 12 24.63 -17.68 -20.73
N ALA A 13 24.26 -18.63 -21.59
CA ALA A 13 23.54 -19.85 -21.18
C ALA A 13 24.45 -20.85 -20.44
N LEU A 14 25.73 -20.90 -20.74
CA LEU A 14 26.72 -21.79 -20.08
C LEU A 14 27.17 -21.27 -18.72
N PHE A 15 27.12 -19.95 -18.49
CA PHE A 15 27.43 -19.34 -17.18
C PHE A 15 26.31 -19.50 -16.18
N ALA A 16 25.06 -19.57 -16.63
CA ALA A 16 23.85 -19.76 -15.80
C ALA A 16 23.72 -21.15 -15.19
N HIS A 17 24.47 -22.17 -15.70
CA HIS A 17 24.22 -23.57 -15.32
C HIS A 17 25.08 -24.10 -14.18
N ARG A 18 26.05 -23.36 -13.63
CA ARG A 18 26.96 -23.97 -12.65
C ARG A 18 27.18 -23.25 -11.32
N HIS A 19 26.94 -21.95 -11.23
CA HIS A 19 27.03 -21.22 -9.96
C HIS A 19 26.16 -19.97 -10.02
N ASN A 20 24.99 -19.93 -9.46
CA ASN A 20 24.33 -18.69 -9.03
C ASN A 20 22.85 -18.53 -9.30
N LEU A 21 22.08 -19.58 -9.15
CA LEU A 21 20.63 -19.40 -8.96
C LEU A 21 20.39 -18.46 -7.74
N PHE A 22 21.23 -18.56 -6.73
CA PHE A 22 21.15 -17.73 -5.52
C PHE A 22 21.53 -16.26 -5.77
N LEU A 23 22.55 -15.98 -6.57
CA LEU A 23 22.92 -14.59 -6.93
C LEU A 23 21.93 -13.99 -7.92
N TYR A 24 21.34 -14.79 -8.79
CA TYR A 24 20.31 -14.35 -9.72
C TYR A 24 19.00 -14.02 -8.97
N THR A 25 18.62 -14.82 -7.99
CA THR A 25 17.48 -14.52 -7.11
C THR A 25 17.73 -13.28 -6.26
N LEU A 26 18.93 -13.10 -5.71
CA LEU A 26 19.32 -11.89 -4.96
C LEU A 26 19.34 -10.64 -5.86
N PHE A 27 19.80 -10.78 -7.12
CA PHE A 27 19.79 -9.67 -8.10
C PHE A 27 18.35 -9.29 -8.49
N ILE A 28 17.48 -10.27 -8.73
CA ILE A 28 16.05 -10.03 -9.00
C ILE A 28 15.38 -9.40 -7.79
N ILE A 29 15.58 -9.92 -6.58
CA ILE A 29 15.04 -9.38 -5.35
C ILE A 29 15.54 -7.94 -5.10
N SER A 30 16.81 -7.66 -5.38
CA SER A 30 17.39 -6.32 -5.29
C SER A 30 16.79 -5.34 -6.31
N HIS A 31 16.49 -5.80 -7.53
CA HIS A 31 15.82 -4.98 -8.55
C HIS A 31 14.35 -4.75 -8.26
N TYR A 32 13.65 -5.75 -7.73
CA TYR A 32 12.24 -5.59 -7.32
C TYR A 32 12.07 -4.63 -6.13
N LYS A 33 13.05 -4.55 -5.22
CA LYS A 33 12.99 -3.64 -4.07
C LYS A 33 13.12 -2.15 -4.44
N LYS A 34 13.46 -1.83 -5.68
CA LYS A 34 13.79 -0.46 -6.11
C LYS A 34 12.58 0.43 -6.46
N MET A 35 11.38 -0.13 -6.56
CA MET A 35 10.20 0.61 -7.04
C MET A 35 9.12 0.84 -5.98
N MET A 36 9.36 0.48 -4.72
CA MET A 36 8.37 0.71 -3.67
C MET A 36 8.36 2.17 -3.22
N ASN A 37 7.24 2.82 -3.44
CA ASN A 37 6.97 4.16 -2.95
C ASN A 37 6.19 4.09 -1.64
N HIS A 38 6.28 5.16 -0.85
CA HIS A 38 5.56 5.32 0.40
C HIS A 38 4.24 6.05 0.14
N TYR A 39 3.14 5.47 0.59
CA TYR A 39 1.79 5.99 0.42
C TYR A 39 1.06 6.05 1.74
N GLU A 40 0.14 6.99 1.81
CA GLU A 40 -0.85 7.10 2.87
C GLU A 40 -2.24 7.16 2.23
N THR A 41 -3.16 6.34 2.68
CA THR A 41 -4.56 6.37 2.24
C THR A 41 -5.47 6.65 3.42
N VAL A 42 -6.41 7.56 3.22
CA VAL A 42 -7.50 7.83 4.16
C VAL A 42 -8.79 7.50 3.46
N PHE A 43 -9.65 6.73 4.11
CA PHE A 43 -10.98 6.44 3.61
C PHE A 43 -12.04 6.59 4.69
N ILE A 44 -13.26 6.87 4.26
CA ILE A 44 -14.40 7.15 5.12
C ILE A 44 -15.45 6.09 4.83
N LEU A 45 -15.83 5.34 5.85
CA LEU A 45 -16.92 4.36 5.78
C LEU A 45 -18.24 4.98 6.26
N THR A 46 -19.34 4.43 5.75
CA THR A 46 -20.70 4.85 6.15
C THR A 46 -20.94 4.66 7.65
N PRO A 47 -21.64 5.60 8.31
CA PRO A 47 -21.87 5.55 9.76
C PRO A 47 -22.90 4.48 10.19
N VAL A 48 -23.57 3.83 9.25
CA VAL A 48 -24.60 2.81 9.50
C VAL A 48 -24.00 1.44 9.86
N LEU A 49 -22.68 1.26 9.67
CA LEU A 49 -22.01 -0.01 9.92
C LEU A 49 -21.86 -0.30 11.41
N SER A 50 -22.00 -1.58 11.78
CA SER A 50 -21.56 -2.06 13.08
C SER A 50 -20.03 -2.07 13.18
N ASP A 51 -19.50 -2.14 14.40
CA ASP A 51 -18.06 -2.23 14.63
C ASP A 51 -17.43 -3.45 13.96
N GLU A 52 -18.14 -4.59 13.92
CA GLU A 52 -17.71 -5.81 13.26
C GLU A 52 -17.63 -5.63 11.74
N GLN A 53 -18.67 -5.07 11.14
CA GLN A 53 -18.71 -4.79 9.69
C GLN A 53 -17.64 -3.78 9.28
N THR A 54 -17.35 -2.83 10.14
CA THR A 54 -16.30 -1.84 9.93
C THR A 54 -14.94 -2.52 9.92
N LYS A 55 -14.63 -3.35 10.92
CA LYS A 55 -13.39 -4.14 10.99
C LYS A 55 -13.22 -5.09 9.80
N GLU A 56 -14.29 -5.78 9.42
CA GLU A 56 -14.30 -6.67 8.25
C GLU A 56 -13.97 -5.91 6.95
N THR A 57 -14.58 -4.73 6.78
CA THR A 57 -14.34 -3.90 5.58
C THR A 57 -12.91 -3.37 5.55
N VAL A 58 -12.36 -2.94 6.68
CA VAL A 58 -10.93 -2.55 6.78
C VAL A 58 -10.02 -3.73 6.47
N ALA A 59 -10.25 -4.89 7.08
CA ALA A 59 -9.47 -6.10 6.83
C ALA A 59 -9.49 -6.53 5.35
N LYS A 60 -10.60 -6.32 4.65
CA LYS A 60 -10.70 -6.55 3.20
C LYS A 60 -9.72 -5.69 2.41
N PHE A 61 -9.60 -4.40 2.74
CA PHE A 61 -8.68 -3.49 2.04
C PHE A 61 -7.22 -3.76 2.42
N THR A 62 -6.94 -4.04 3.69
CA THR A 62 -5.64 -4.48 4.17
C THR A 62 -5.19 -5.75 3.43
N LYS A 63 -6.11 -6.71 3.24
CA LYS A 63 -5.85 -7.93 2.46
C LYS A 63 -5.56 -7.62 0.98
N VAL A 64 -6.31 -6.71 0.35
CA VAL A 64 -6.03 -6.28 -1.03
C VAL A 64 -4.61 -5.72 -1.15
N LEU A 65 -4.15 -4.93 -0.18
CA LEU A 65 -2.79 -4.41 -0.16
C LEU A 65 -1.75 -5.51 -0.03
N THR A 66 -1.90 -6.41 0.95
CA THR A 66 -0.94 -7.49 1.21
C THR A 66 -0.89 -8.51 0.08
N ASP A 67 -2.03 -8.90 -0.51
CA ASP A 67 -2.11 -9.82 -1.64
C ASP A 67 -1.41 -9.27 -2.89
N ASN A 68 -1.32 -7.95 -3.03
CA ASN A 68 -0.58 -7.27 -4.11
C ASN A 68 0.85 -6.87 -3.71
N GLY A 69 1.38 -7.40 -2.61
CA GLY A 69 2.76 -7.23 -2.21
C GLY A 69 3.08 -5.88 -1.54
N ALA A 70 2.08 -5.17 -1.03
CA ALA A 70 2.29 -3.98 -0.21
C ALA A 70 2.77 -4.35 1.21
N GLU A 71 3.66 -3.55 1.75
CA GLU A 71 4.10 -3.59 3.14
C GLU A 71 3.31 -2.53 3.93
N ILE A 72 2.46 -2.97 4.86
CA ILE A 72 1.72 -2.08 5.74
C ILE A 72 2.63 -1.62 6.88
N LEU A 73 2.71 -0.31 7.08
CA LEU A 73 3.56 0.32 8.08
C LEU A 73 2.78 0.77 9.31
N ASN A 74 1.55 1.24 9.11
CA ASN A 74 0.70 1.75 10.19
C ASN A 74 -0.77 1.73 9.78
N GLU A 75 -1.64 1.49 10.76
CA GLU A 75 -3.10 1.56 10.62
C GLU A 75 -3.67 2.36 11.79
N GLU A 76 -4.50 3.35 11.51
CA GLU A 76 -5.14 4.18 12.52
C GLU A 76 -6.64 4.21 12.31
N ALA A 77 -7.41 3.79 13.31
CA ALA A 77 -8.85 3.97 13.40
C ALA A 77 -9.15 5.29 14.09
N TRP A 78 -9.59 6.31 13.35
CA TRP A 78 -9.94 7.60 13.97
C TRP A 78 -11.36 7.64 14.52
N GLY A 79 -12.14 6.57 14.28
CA GLY A 79 -13.51 6.44 14.76
C GLY A 79 -14.51 7.29 13.97
N LEU A 80 -15.70 7.44 14.54
CA LEU A 80 -16.78 8.21 13.96
C LEU A 80 -16.50 9.72 14.10
N LYS A 81 -16.44 10.43 12.98
CA LYS A 81 -16.22 11.88 12.94
C LYS A 81 -17.21 12.57 12.03
N LYS A 82 -17.50 13.84 12.37
CA LYS A 82 -18.31 14.72 11.53
C LYS A 82 -17.48 15.17 10.32
N MET A 83 -18.07 15.06 9.14
CA MET A 83 -17.48 15.57 7.90
C MET A 83 -17.69 17.09 7.80
N ALA A 84 -16.83 17.78 7.05
CA ALA A 84 -16.94 19.23 6.82
C ALA A 84 -18.23 19.60 6.05
N TYR A 85 -18.73 18.71 5.21
CA TYR A 85 -19.99 18.83 4.47
C TYR A 85 -20.61 17.44 4.29
N ALA A 86 -21.91 17.42 4.07
CA ALA A 86 -22.63 16.18 3.87
C ALA A 86 -22.34 15.58 2.49
N ILE A 87 -22.08 14.27 2.44
CA ILE A 87 -21.94 13.47 1.23
C ILE A 87 -23.03 12.41 1.26
N ASP A 88 -23.82 12.29 0.19
CA ASP A 88 -24.96 11.36 0.11
C ASP A 88 -25.91 11.44 1.31
N LYS A 89 -26.23 12.67 1.73
CA LYS A 89 -27.07 12.96 2.90
C LYS A 89 -26.50 12.48 4.25
N LYS A 90 -25.24 12.05 4.30
CA LYS A 90 -24.53 11.64 5.52
C LYS A 90 -23.60 12.77 5.96
N SER A 91 -23.67 13.16 7.23
CA SER A 91 -22.83 14.21 7.84
C SER A 91 -21.70 13.66 8.70
N THR A 92 -21.69 12.34 8.96
CA THR A 92 -20.69 11.63 9.76
C THR A 92 -20.19 10.41 9.04
N GLY A 93 -19.00 9.90 9.40
CA GLY A 93 -18.45 8.66 8.86
C GLY A 93 -17.31 8.14 9.73
N PHE A 94 -16.99 6.86 9.59
CA PHE A 94 -15.84 6.25 10.23
C PHE A 94 -14.59 6.51 9.40
N TYR A 95 -13.60 7.16 9.99
CA TYR A 95 -12.33 7.51 9.35
C TYR A 95 -11.26 6.48 9.68
N TYR A 96 -10.58 6.02 8.64
CA TYR A 96 -9.43 5.12 8.72
C TYR A 96 -8.27 5.66 7.91
N LEU A 97 -7.07 5.50 8.46
CA LEU A 97 -5.81 5.81 7.80
C LEU A 97 -4.98 4.54 7.73
N VAL A 98 -4.42 4.25 6.56
CA VAL A 98 -3.46 3.17 6.33
C VAL A 98 -2.23 3.74 5.65
N GLU A 99 -1.07 3.52 6.25
CA GLU A 99 0.24 3.89 5.74
C GLU A 99 0.94 2.62 5.23
N PHE A 100 1.41 2.65 3.98
CA PHE A 100 1.98 1.46 3.35
C PHE A 100 3.04 1.79 2.32
N LYS A 101 3.92 0.81 2.03
CA LYS A 101 4.85 0.84 0.91
C LYS A 101 4.37 -0.13 -0.16
N ALA A 102 4.31 0.34 -1.40
CA ALA A 102 3.87 -0.48 -2.52
C ALA A 102 4.42 0.03 -3.85
N GLU A 103 4.27 -0.80 -4.88
CA GLU A 103 4.41 -0.36 -6.27
C GLU A 103 3.26 0.56 -6.68
N PRO A 104 3.46 1.48 -7.63
CA PRO A 104 2.39 2.37 -8.12
C PRO A 104 1.15 1.64 -8.65
N SER A 105 1.30 0.45 -9.22
CA SER A 105 0.22 -0.40 -9.72
C SER A 105 -0.76 -0.84 -8.64
N VAL A 106 -0.28 -1.07 -7.43
CA VAL A 106 -1.09 -1.49 -6.28
C VAL A 106 -2.09 -0.41 -5.86
N VAL A 107 -1.70 0.87 -6.00
CA VAL A 107 -2.59 2.00 -5.69
C VAL A 107 -3.83 1.97 -6.60
N ALA A 108 -3.66 1.74 -7.90
CA ALA A 108 -4.78 1.65 -8.83
C ALA A 108 -5.74 0.49 -8.49
N THR A 109 -5.18 -0.65 -8.05
CA THR A 109 -5.96 -1.81 -7.60
C THR A 109 -6.75 -1.49 -6.34
N LEU A 110 -6.11 -0.84 -5.36
CA LEU A 110 -6.75 -0.40 -4.10
C LEU A 110 -7.87 0.61 -4.36
N GLU A 111 -7.62 1.63 -5.18
CA GLU A 111 -8.65 2.62 -5.54
C GLU A 111 -9.83 2.00 -6.28
N THR A 112 -9.58 1.00 -7.12
CA THR A 112 -10.65 0.24 -7.78
C THR A 112 -11.47 -0.55 -6.76
N ALA A 113 -10.83 -1.13 -5.74
CA ALA A 113 -11.52 -1.82 -4.65
C ALA A 113 -12.39 -0.85 -3.83
N TYR A 114 -11.89 0.36 -3.53
CA TYR A 114 -12.68 1.39 -2.85
C TYR A 114 -13.91 1.82 -3.65
N ARG A 115 -13.77 2.05 -4.95
CA ARG A 115 -14.89 2.46 -5.84
C ARG A 115 -15.98 1.41 -5.97
N ARG A 116 -15.63 0.12 -5.81
CA ARG A 116 -16.57 -1.00 -5.88
C ARG A 116 -17.27 -1.29 -4.55
N GLU A 117 -16.78 -0.72 -3.46
CA GLU A 117 -17.33 -0.95 -2.13
C GLU A 117 -18.34 0.13 -1.77
N GLU A 118 -19.62 -0.22 -1.72
CA GLU A 118 -20.71 0.70 -1.40
C GLU A 118 -20.63 1.30 0.02
N LYS A 119 -19.89 0.62 0.91
CA LYS A 119 -19.67 1.08 2.28
C LYS A 119 -18.69 2.26 2.36
N VAL A 120 -17.90 2.50 1.31
CA VAL A 120 -16.92 3.60 1.22
C VAL A 120 -17.61 4.85 0.68
N ILE A 121 -17.67 5.90 1.48
CA ILE A 121 -18.22 7.21 1.07
C ILE A 121 -17.20 7.99 0.25
N ARG A 122 -15.94 8.00 0.71
CA ARG A 122 -14.84 8.74 0.09
C ARG A 122 -13.51 8.14 0.47
N PHE A 123 -12.53 8.28 -0.41
CA PHE A 123 -11.14 7.91 -0.14
C PHE A 123 -10.20 8.91 -0.79
N MET A 124 -8.97 8.94 -0.28
CA MET A 124 -7.86 9.70 -0.85
C MET A 124 -6.57 8.93 -0.59
N THR A 125 -5.78 8.72 -1.64
CA THR A 125 -4.45 8.11 -1.54
C THR A 125 -3.40 9.11 -1.98
N VAL A 126 -2.37 9.30 -1.18
CA VAL A 126 -1.30 10.27 -1.41
C VAL A 126 0.05 9.56 -1.37
N LYS A 127 0.91 9.86 -2.33
CA LYS A 127 2.32 9.46 -2.28
C LYS A 127 3.06 10.43 -1.36
N LEU A 128 3.72 9.89 -0.35
CA LEU A 128 4.53 10.68 0.57
C LEU A 128 5.88 11.00 -0.05
N ASP A 129 6.29 12.26 0.05
CA ASP A 129 7.63 12.69 -0.27
C ASP A 129 8.61 12.35 0.86
N LYS A 130 9.88 12.69 0.70
CA LYS A 130 10.92 12.43 1.70
C LYS A 130 10.62 13.09 3.05
N TYR A 131 10.07 14.29 3.04
CA TYR A 131 9.79 15.06 4.27
C TYR A 131 8.53 14.52 4.98
N ALA A 132 7.49 14.25 4.22
CA ALA A 132 6.26 13.67 4.73
C ALA A 132 6.49 12.25 5.29
N SER A 133 7.31 11.43 4.64
CA SER A 133 7.72 10.12 5.14
C SER A 133 8.46 10.19 6.47
N ALA A 134 9.39 11.14 6.62
CA ALA A 134 10.11 11.37 7.88
C ALA A 134 9.18 11.87 8.99
N TYR A 135 8.19 12.69 8.65
CA TYR A 135 7.18 13.15 9.60
C TYR A 135 6.26 12.01 10.04
N ALA A 136 5.80 11.17 9.11
CA ALA A 136 4.96 10.00 9.40
C ALA A 136 5.67 9.02 10.36
N GLU A 137 6.97 8.78 10.15
CA GLU A 137 7.79 7.96 11.05
C GLU A 137 7.89 8.56 12.46
N LYS A 138 8.12 9.87 12.59
CA LYS A 138 8.11 10.56 13.88
C LYS A 138 6.72 10.50 14.55
N ARG A 139 5.64 10.58 13.79
CA ARG A 139 4.27 10.47 14.30
C ARG A 139 4.03 9.07 14.89
N ARG A 140 4.38 8.00 14.17
CA ARG A 140 4.28 6.62 14.65
C ARG A 140 5.04 6.40 15.96
N SER A 141 6.29 6.85 16.03
CA SER A 141 7.11 6.68 17.25
C SER A 141 6.56 7.43 18.47
N LYS A 142 5.80 8.52 18.26
CA LYS A 142 5.12 9.21 19.36
C LYS A 142 3.85 8.49 19.80
N LEU A 143 3.13 7.88 18.87
CA LEU A 143 1.89 7.13 19.18
C LEU A 143 2.24 5.86 19.96
N SER A 144 3.22 5.08 19.53
CA SER A 144 3.65 3.87 20.24
C SER A 144 4.08 4.17 21.69
N LYS A 145 4.85 5.25 21.91
CA LYS A 145 5.24 5.68 23.27
C LYS A 145 4.07 6.11 24.16
N LYS A 146 2.96 6.57 23.55
CA LYS A 146 1.78 6.97 24.29
C LYS A 146 0.88 5.79 24.67
N GLU A 147 0.93 4.70 23.91
CA GLU A 147 0.21 3.45 24.21
C GLU A 147 0.92 2.62 25.28
N GLU A 148 2.24 2.77 25.44
CA GLU A 148 3.04 2.09 26.46
C GLU A 148 3.04 2.82 27.82
N ALA A 149 2.53 4.05 27.92
CA ALA A 149 2.51 4.89 29.14
C ALA A 149 1.14 4.92 29.80
#